data_784caf0e18eeedba2cd6ce5819c8d61e
#
_entry.id   784caf0e18eeedba2cd6ce5819c8d61e
#
_cell.length_a   1.000
_cell.length_b   1.000
_cell.length_c   1.000
_cell.angle_alpha   90.00
_cell.angle_beta   90.00
_cell.angle_gamma   90.00
#
_symmetry.space_group_name_H-M   'P 1'
#
loop_
_entity.id
_entity.type
_entity.pdbx_description
1 polymer ?
#
loop_
_entity_poly.entity_id
_entity_poly.type
_entity_poly.pdbx_seq_one_letter_code
_entity_poly.pdbx_strand_id
1 'polypeptide(L)'
;MNKMGLTLIYLWLVSLCSCQQELIEYEKGDIKVCIEQGEQWLHDFPLFLGINKKNPPQIAVWLEDTQGNYLSTVYVTHKIATQSWQASGGNRRKEALPHWCYSRGVKYDDGLYLPTKKEPLTDGISGATPHESFGIKLNPTTALKTFVVKIEINHSTDFNEAFPKSAKEGEANYSGGKEGSGQPAIVYAANVDLSSG
;
A
#
# COMPACT_ATOMS: atom_id res chain seq x y z
N MET A 1 -21.11 -55.86 -40.37
CA MET A 1 -20.58 -54.54 -40.72
C MET A 1 -21.06 -53.57 -39.67
N ASN A 2 -20.20 -53.30 -38.63
CA ASN A 2 -20.53 -52.46 -37.49
C ASN A 2 -20.03 -51.07 -37.77
N LYS A 3 -20.92 -50.09 -37.74
CA LYS A 3 -20.59 -48.69 -37.79
C LYS A 3 -20.29 -48.22 -36.33
N MET A 4 -19.03 -47.99 -36.03
CA MET A 4 -18.61 -47.33 -34.81
C MET A 4 -18.88 -45.81 -34.94
N GLY A 5 -19.84 -45.34 -34.16
CA GLY A 5 -20.12 -43.93 -34.01
C GLY A 5 -19.06 -43.27 -33.11
N LEU A 6 -18.38 -42.29 -33.67
CA LEU A 6 -17.40 -41.46 -32.95
C LEU A 6 -18.17 -40.39 -32.16
N THR A 7 -18.29 -40.57 -30.85
CA THR A 7 -18.92 -39.59 -29.96
C THR A 7 -17.86 -38.53 -29.61
N LEU A 8 -17.99 -37.34 -30.18
CA LEU A 8 -17.21 -36.18 -29.83
C LEU A 8 -17.67 -35.69 -28.45
N ILE A 9 -16.83 -35.87 -27.44
CA ILE A 9 -17.01 -35.26 -26.11
C ILE A 9 -16.52 -33.84 -26.23
N TYR A 10 -17.43 -32.87 -26.27
CA TYR A 10 -17.13 -31.46 -26.07
C TYR A 10 -16.85 -31.23 -24.60
N LEU A 11 -15.57 -31.10 -24.27
CA LEU A 11 -15.13 -30.65 -22.93
C LEU A 11 -15.41 -29.15 -22.85
N TRP A 12 -16.50 -28.78 -22.23
CA TRP A 12 -16.74 -27.41 -21.81
C TRP A 12 -15.74 -27.07 -20.69
N LEU A 13 -14.69 -26.31 -21.04
CA LEU A 13 -13.90 -25.60 -20.06
C LEU A 13 -14.77 -24.48 -19.46
N VAL A 14 -15.44 -24.80 -18.38
CA VAL A 14 -15.99 -23.78 -17.50
C VAL A 14 -14.79 -23.08 -16.86
N SER A 15 -14.45 -21.90 -17.39
CA SER A 15 -13.57 -20.96 -16.71
C SER A 15 -14.26 -20.59 -15.41
N LEU A 16 -13.88 -21.25 -14.34
CA LEU A 16 -14.19 -20.82 -12.98
C LEU A 16 -13.42 -19.52 -12.77
N CYS A 17 -14.07 -18.39 -13.09
CA CYS A 17 -13.72 -17.11 -12.52
C CYS A 17 -13.85 -17.31 -11.01
N SER A 18 -12.73 -17.62 -10.36
CA SER A 18 -12.63 -17.62 -8.91
C SER A 18 -12.80 -16.16 -8.47
N CYS A 19 -14.04 -15.74 -8.26
CA CYS A 19 -14.32 -14.66 -7.36
C CYS A 19 -13.72 -15.11 -6.02
N GLN A 20 -12.57 -14.57 -5.63
CA GLN A 20 -12.11 -14.69 -4.27
C GLN A 20 -13.24 -14.14 -3.40
N GLN A 21 -13.92 -15.04 -2.73
CA GLN A 21 -14.99 -14.71 -1.81
C GLN A 21 -14.32 -13.97 -0.67
N GLU A 22 -14.53 -12.65 -0.64
CA GLU A 22 -14.06 -11.84 0.49
C GLU A 22 -14.71 -12.41 1.76
N LEU A 23 -13.90 -12.94 2.66
CA LEU A 23 -14.34 -13.47 3.96
C LEU A 23 -14.78 -12.37 4.95
N ILE A 24 -14.85 -11.12 4.49
CA ILE A 24 -15.22 -9.97 5.31
C ILE A 24 -16.70 -9.70 5.09
N GLU A 25 -17.51 -9.93 6.12
CA GLU A 25 -18.91 -9.50 6.14
C GLU A 25 -18.97 -7.98 6.36
N TYR A 26 -19.76 -7.29 5.53
CA TYR A 26 -20.04 -5.86 5.65
C TYR A 26 -21.40 -5.68 6.30
N GLU A 27 -21.45 -4.88 7.37
CA GLU A 27 -22.67 -4.48 8.03
C GLU A 27 -23.18 -3.14 7.47
N LYS A 28 -24.43 -2.81 7.77
CA LYS A 28 -24.98 -1.51 7.39
C LYS A 28 -24.20 -0.38 8.07
N GLY A 29 -23.66 0.53 7.26
CA GLY A 29 -22.81 1.63 7.73
C GLY A 29 -21.31 1.38 7.63
N ASP A 30 -20.88 0.17 7.23
CA ASP A 30 -19.48 -0.09 6.89
C ASP A 30 -19.09 0.59 5.58
N ILE A 31 -17.85 1.08 5.54
CA ILE A 31 -17.26 1.67 4.35
C ILE A 31 -16.21 0.70 3.81
N LYS A 32 -16.27 0.42 2.53
CA LYS A 32 -15.24 -0.33 1.82
C LYS A 32 -14.31 0.61 1.09
N VAL A 33 -13.02 0.56 1.38
CA VAL A 33 -11.97 1.17 0.59
C VAL A 33 -11.36 0.10 -0.30
N CYS A 34 -11.58 0.20 -1.61
CA CYS A 34 -10.99 -0.71 -2.60
C CYS A 34 -9.74 -0.05 -3.20
N ILE A 35 -8.64 -0.79 -3.20
CA ILE A 35 -7.41 -0.39 -3.86
C ILE A 35 -7.17 -1.38 -4.99
N GLU A 36 -7.31 -0.90 -6.23
CA GLU A 36 -7.14 -1.71 -7.42
C GLU A 36 -5.72 -1.56 -7.96
N GLN A 37 -5.11 -2.69 -8.30
CA GLN A 37 -3.78 -2.70 -8.89
C GLN A 37 -3.81 -2.16 -10.32
N GLY A 38 -2.91 -1.23 -10.62
CA GLY A 38 -2.59 -0.82 -11.99
C GLY A 38 -1.49 -1.70 -12.60
N GLU A 39 -1.18 -1.44 -13.88
CA GLU A 39 -0.14 -2.18 -14.62
C GLU A 39 1.24 -2.13 -13.95
N GLN A 40 1.55 -1.03 -13.25
CA GLN A 40 2.83 -0.80 -12.58
C GLN A 40 2.81 -1.18 -11.08
N TRP A 41 1.81 -1.95 -10.63
CA TRP A 41 1.69 -2.33 -9.23
C TRP A 41 2.89 -3.11 -8.71
N LEU A 42 3.42 -4.02 -9.52
CA LEU A 42 4.60 -4.80 -9.20
C LEU A 42 5.82 -4.25 -9.94
N HIS A 43 6.72 -3.61 -9.21
CA HIS A 43 7.95 -3.06 -9.73
C HIS A 43 9.09 -4.08 -9.66
N ASP A 44 10.00 -4.06 -10.64
CA ASP A 44 11.18 -4.91 -10.64
C ASP A 44 12.23 -4.39 -9.66
N PHE A 45 12.49 -5.16 -8.61
CA PHE A 45 13.55 -4.90 -7.66
C PHE A 45 14.78 -5.72 -8.03
N PRO A 46 15.90 -5.10 -8.41
CA PRO A 46 17.10 -5.80 -8.82
C PRO A 46 17.75 -6.51 -7.62
N LEU A 47 17.95 -7.81 -7.77
CA LEU A 47 18.76 -8.63 -6.88
C LEU A 47 20.17 -8.80 -7.48
N PHE A 48 20.92 -9.77 -6.98
CA PHE A 48 22.22 -10.12 -7.51
C PHE A 48 22.11 -10.99 -8.79
N LEU A 49 23.17 -11.03 -9.61
CA LEU A 49 23.27 -11.83 -10.85
C LEU A 49 22.15 -11.56 -11.88
N GLY A 50 21.62 -10.34 -11.94
CA GLY A 50 20.61 -9.98 -12.94
C GLY A 50 19.21 -10.55 -12.68
N ILE A 51 18.99 -11.14 -11.52
CA ILE A 51 17.68 -11.62 -11.10
C ILE A 51 16.88 -10.44 -10.53
N ASN A 52 15.66 -10.24 -11.05
CA ASN A 52 14.72 -9.26 -10.53
C ASN A 52 13.63 -9.96 -9.72
N LYS A 53 13.25 -9.35 -8.61
CA LYS A 53 12.09 -9.75 -7.81
C LYS A 53 10.98 -8.75 -8.02
N LYS A 54 9.78 -9.22 -8.33
CA LYS A 54 8.58 -8.37 -8.33
C LYS A 54 8.28 -7.90 -6.93
N ASN A 55 8.24 -6.60 -6.73
CA ASN A 55 8.09 -5.97 -5.43
C ASN A 55 6.86 -5.05 -5.42
N PRO A 56 5.87 -5.29 -4.54
CA PRO A 56 4.71 -4.42 -4.41
C PRO A 56 5.06 -3.11 -3.70
N PRO A 57 4.22 -2.06 -3.84
CA PRO A 57 4.43 -0.78 -3.19
C PRO A 57 4.24 -0.86 -1.68
N GLN A 58 4.83 0.07 -0.94
CA GLN A 58 4.46 0.36 0.43
C GLN A 58 3.20 1.22 0.43
N ILE A 59 2.31 0.97 1.38
CA ILE A 59 0.99 1.60 1.43
C ILE A 59 0.67 1.99 2.87
N ALA A 60 0.09 3.18 3.04
CA ALA A 60 -0.60 3.57 4.26
C ALA A 60 -2.00 4.08 3.91
N VAL A 61 -2.98 3.75 4.74
CA VAL A 61 -4.34 4.28 4.71
C VAL A 61 -4.65 4.87 6.06
N TRP A 62 -5.09 6.13 6.09
CA TRP A 62 -5.40 6.82 7.34
C TRP A 62 -6.61 7.74 7.18
N LEU A 63 -7.14 8.19 8.29
CA LEU A 63 -8.24 9.13 8.36
C LEU A 63 -7.75 10.47 8.88
N GLU A 64 -8.29 11.52 8.27
CA GLU A 64 -8.16 12.91 8.75
C GLU A 64 -9.56 13.53 8.94
N ASP A 65 -9.66 14.53 9.79
CA ASP A 65 -10.86 15.37 9.81
C ASP A 65 -10.90 16.30 8.60
N THR A 66 -11.98 17.05 8.46
CA THR A 66 -12.16 18.00 7.34
C THR A 66 -11.22 19.21 7.42
N GLN A 67 -10.52 19.42 8.52
CA GLN A 67 -9.48 20.43 8.72
C GLN A 67 -8.08 19.93 8.42
N GLY A 68 -7.92 18.63 8.13
CA GLY A 68 -6.64 18.01 7.83
C GLY A 68 -5.89 17.49 9.06
N ASN A 69 -6.53 17.40 10.23
CA ASN A 69 -5.93 16.81 11.40
C ASN A 69 -6.00 15.28 11.31
N TYR A 70 -4.89 14.61 11.62
CA TYR A 70 -4.82 13.16 11.67
C TYR A 70 -5.73 12.61 12.76
N LEU A 71 -6.49 11.57 12.42
CA LEU A 71 -7.39 10.88 13.35
C LEU A 71 -6.87 9.48 13.72
N SER A 72 -6.59 8.65 12.73
CA SER A 72 -6.12 7.27 12.98
C SER A 72 -5.50 6.65 11.73
N THR A 73 -4.56 5.72 11.94
CA THR A 73 -4.11 4.79 10.89
C THR A 73 -5.08 3.63 10.77
N VAL A 74 -5.58 3.39 9.58
CA VAL A 74 -6.43 2.25 9.25
C VAL A 74 -5.58 1.04 8.88
N TYR A 75 -4.61 1.26 8.01
CA TYR A 75 -3.72 0.22 7.49
C TYR A 75 -2.35 0.80 7.15
N VAL A 76 -1.32 0.03 7.40
CA VAL A 76 0.02 0.30 6.89
C VAL A 76 0.76 -1.00 6.62
N THR A 77 1.59 -1.03 5.59
CA THR A 77 2.41 -2.20 5.30
C THR A 77 3.37 -2.52 6.44
N HIS A 78 3.48 -3.78 6.80
CA HIS A 78 4.22 -4.26 7.97
C HIS A 78 5.67 -3.76 8.03
N LYS A 79 6.35 -3.70 6.90
CA LYS A 79 7.73 -3.21 6.84
C LYS A 79 7.86 -1.76 7.27
N ILE A 80 6.87 -0.92 6.99
CA ILE A 80 6.83 0.47 7.44
C ILE A 80 6.50 0.53 8.93
N ALA A 81 5.48 -0.23 9.37
CA ALA A 81 5.05 -0.23 10.76
C ALA A 81 6.16 -0.67 11.73
N THR A 82 7.01 -1.62 11.32
CA THR A 82 8.00 -2.25 12.19
C THR A 82 9.45 -1.94 11.83
N GLN A 83 9.68 -1.29 10.69
CA GLN A 83 11.03 -1.09 10.13
C GLN A 83 11.84 -2.38 10.01
N SER A 84 11.17 -3.49 9.70
CA SER A 84 11.75 -4.84 9.58
C SER A 84 12.42 -5.08 8.22
N TRP A 85 13.13 -4.08 7.70
CA TRP A 85 13.88 -4.19 6.46
C TRP A 85 15.05 -5.16 6.63
N GLN A 86 15.17 -6.12 5.72
CA GLN A 86 16.29 -7.08 5.69
C GLN A 86 17.46 -6.58 4.84
N ALA A 87 17.16 -5.80 3.80
CA ALA A 87 18.16 -5.17 2.94
C ALA A 87 18.57 -3.78 3.45
N SER A 88 19.60 -3.18 2.86
CA SER A 88 20.08 -1.82 3.15
C SER A 88 20.59 -1.61 4.58
N GLY A 89 21.18 -2.63 5.18
CA GLY A 89 21.75 -2.54 6.54
C GLY A 89 20.73 -2.25 7.64
N GLY A 90 19.43 -2.41 7.36
CA GLY A 90 18.35 -2.11 8.30
C GLY A 90 18.06 -0.63 8.47
N ASN A 91 18.53 0.23 7.55
CA ASN A 91 18.27 1.66 7.57
C ASN A 91 16.77 1.95 7.48
N ARG A 92 16.33 2.93 8.24
CA ARG A 92 14.96 3.44 8.19
C ARG A 92 14.77 4.20 6.87
N ARG A 93 13.64 3.93 6.21
CA ARG A 93 13.28 4.56 4.93
C ARG A 93 12.35 5.74 5.16
N LYS A 94 12.93 6.91 5.48
CA LYS A 94 12.18 8.14 5.74
C LYS A 94 11.34 8.61 4.55
N GLU A 95 11.74 8.23 3.34
CA GLU A 95 11.11 8.59 2.08
C GLU A 95 9.99 7.63 1.63
N ALA A 96 9.79 6.52 2.33
CA ALA A 96 8.88 5.49 1.87
C ALA A 96 7.41 5.94 1.90
N LEU A 97 6.95 6.50 3.02
CA LEU A 97 5.60 7.04 3.20
C LEU A 97 5.66 8.34 4.01
N PRO A 98 6.25 9.42 3.47
CA PRO A 98 6.54 10.62 4.23
C PRO A 98 5.28 11.37 4.67
N HIS A 99 4.23 11.43 3.85
CA HIS A 99 3.01 12.17 4.19
C HIS A 99 2.28 11.55 5.37
N TRP A 100 2.08 10.23 5.36
CA TRP A 100 1.47 9.51 6.47
C TRP A 100 2.29 9.69 7.76
N CYS A 101 3.62 9.54 7.68
CA CYS A 101 4.50 9.73 8.83
C CYS A 101 4.35 11.12 9.45
N TYR A 102 4.35 12.18 8.63
CA TYR A 102 4.19 13.55 9.09
C TYR A 102 2.77 13.83 9.62
N SER A 103 1.73 13.33 8.93
CA SER A 103 0.34 13.51 9.38
C SER A 103 0.09 12.91 10.77
N ARG A 104 0.72 11.78 11.11
CA ARG A 104 0.66 11.21 12.46
C ARG A 104 1.21 12.14 13.54
N GLY A 105 2.17 13.00 13.21
CA GLY A 105 2.77 13.95 14.15
C GLY A 105 3.65 13.32 15.25
N VAL A 106 3.88 11.99 15.22
CA VAL A 106 4.72 11.28 16.21
C VAL A 106 6.18 11.40 15.80
N LYS A 107 6.94 12.19 16.57
CA LYS A 107 8.37 12.38 16.38
C LYS A 107 9.15 11.50 17.36
N TYR A 108 10.07 10.70 16.83
CA TYR A 108 10.92 9.81 17.62
C TYR A 108 12.22 10.48 18.05
N ASP A 109 12.97 9.85 18.96
CA ASP A 109 14.20 10.42 19.58
C ASP A 109 15.27 10.83 18.57
N ASP A 110 15.32 10.16 17.41
CA ASP A 110 16.24 10.50 16.32
C ASP A 110 15.78 11.68 15.45
N GLY A 111 14.66 12.31 15.78
CA GLY A 111 14.10 13.45 15.08
C GLY A 111 13.26 13.08 13.84
N LEU A 112 13.09 11.80 13.52
CA LEU A 112 12.29 11.33 12.41
C LEU A 112 10.86 11.00 12.84
N TYR A 113 9.91 10.96 11.88
CA TYR A 113 8.49 10.72 12.14
C TYR A 113 8.06 9.29 11.86
N LEU A 114 8.92 8.44 11.34
CA LEU A 114 8.57 7.05 11.07
C LEU A 114 8.87 6.13 12.26
N PRO A 115 8.11 5.03 12.42
CA PRO A 115 8.33 4.06 13.49
C PRO A 115 9.76 3.53 13.54
N THR A 116 10.15 2.97 14.65
CA THR A 116 11.44 2.29 14.83
C THR A 116 11.23 0.80 15.11
N LYS A 117 12.31 0.02 15.04
CA LYS A 117 12.25 -1.39 15.48
C LYS A 117 11.97 -1.54 16.98
N LYS A 118 12.39 -0.55 17.79
CA LYS A 118 12.17 -0.55 19.24
C LYS A 118 10.76 -0.06 19.60
N GLU A 119 10.25 0.85 18.78
CA GLU A 119 8.95 1.49 18.93
C GLU A 119 8.16 1.32 17.63
N PRO A 120 7.67 0.10 17.35
CA PRO A 120 6.85 -0.16 16.18
C PRO A 120 5.48 0.51 16.30
N LEU A 121 4.78 0.65 15.19
CA LEU A 121 3.40 1.12 15.21
C LEU A 121 2.51 0.19 16.02
N THR A 122 1.75 0.74 16.96
CA THR A 122 0.84 0.00 17.84
C THR A 122 -0.64 0.34 17.61
N ASP A 123 -0.92 1.46 16.95
CA ASP A 123 -2.25 2.07 16.79
C ASP A 123 -2.87 1.86 15.40
N GLY A 124 -2.43 0.86 14.65
CA GLY A 124 -2.96 0.57 13.33
C GLY A 124 -2.83 -0.90 12.94
N ILE A 125 -3.65 -1.34 12.00
CA ILE A 125 -3.51 -2.67 11.43
C ILE A 125 -2.28 -2.67 10.53
N SER A 126 -1.29 -3.50 10.84
CA SER A 126 -0.17 -3.76 9.95
C SER A 126 -0.31 -5.11 9.27
N GLY A 127 -0.23 -5.11 7.96
CA GLY A 127 -0.37 -6.33 7.15
C GLY A 127 0.78 -6.55 6.17
N ALA A 128 0.86 -7.75 5.61
CA ALA A 128 1.77 -8.05 4.51
C ALA A 128 1.56 -7.05 3.36
N THR A 129 2.64 -6.71 2.66
CA THR A 129 2.51 -5.83 1.49
C THR A 129 1.69 -6.53 0.41
N PRO A 130 0.55 -5.96 -0.04
CA PRO A 130 -0.33 -6.61 -0.98
C PRO A 130 0.32 -6.73 -2.36
N HIS A 131 0.26 -7.93 -2.95
CA HIS A 131 0.72 -8.20 -4.31
C HIS A 131 -0.35 -7.98 -5.38
N GLU A 132 -1.58 -7.82 -4.97
CA GLU A 132 -2.78 -7.69 -5.81
C GLU A 132 -3.72 -6.63 -5.23
N SER A 133 -4.80 -6.35 -5.95
CA SER A 133 -5.90 -5.52 -5.46
C SER A 133 -6.44 -6.05 -4.15
N PHE A 134 -6.82 -5.15 -3.25
CA PHE A 134 -7.35 -5.52 -1.95
C PHE A 134 -8.37 -4.51 -1.45
N GLY A 135 -9.20 -4.95 -0.51
CA GLY A 135 -10.18 -4.12 0.17
C GLY A 135 -9.88 -3.96 1.65
N ILE A 136 -10.22 -2.80 2.19
CA ILE A 136 -10.16 -2.50 3.62
C ILE A 136 -11.55 -2.13 4.08
N LYS A 137 -12.02 -2.80 5.12
CA LYS A 137 -13.25 -2.44 5.82
C LYS A 137 -12.94 -1.32 6.81
N LEU A 138 -13.62 -0.19 6.67
CA LEU A 138 -13.63 0.86 7.66
C LEU A 138 -14.90 0.72 8.50
N ASN A 139 -14.71 0.67 9.80
CA ASN A 139 -15.80 0.82 10.76
C ASN A 139 -15.56 2.14 11.48
N PRO A 140 -16.04 3.28 10.94
CA PRO A 140 -15.86 4.57 11.58
C PRO A 140 -16.61 4.53 12.91
N THR A 141 -15.96 5.01 13.95
CA THR A 141 -16.66 5.21 15.23
C THR A 141 -17.88 6.07 14.97
N THR A 142 -19.02 5.74 15.57
CA THR A 142 -20.33 6.38 15.38
C THR A 142 -20.34 7.91 15.55
N ALA A 143 -19.25 8.48 16.05
CA ALA A 143 -19.06 9.92 16.24
C ALA A 143 -18.59 10.67 14.97
N LEU A 144 -17.93 9.98 14.02
CA LEU A 144 -17.41 10.61 12.81
C LEU A 144 -18.46 10.56 11.69
N LYS A 145 -19.09 11.69 11.42
CA LYS A 145 -20.03 11.83 10.29
C LYS A 145 -19.36 12.27 8.99
N THR A 146 -18.30 13.08 9.10
CA THR A 146 -17.55 13.58 7.96
C THR A 146 -16.05 13.43 8.21
N PHE A 147 -15.31 12.90 7.25
CA PHE A 147 -13.87 12.71 7.34
C PHE A 147 -13.26 12.53 5.95
N VAL A 148 -11.94 12.54 5.90
CA VAL A 148 -11.17 12.29 4.67
C VAL A 148 -10.42 10.97 4.84
N VAL A 149 -10.59 10.06 3.89
CA VAL A 149 -9.74 8.87 3.76
C VAL A 149 -8.55 9.25 2.89
N LYS A 150 -7.34 9.03 3.37
CA LYS A 150 -6.11 9.22 2.62
C LYS A 150 -5.38 7.92 2.42
N ILE A 151 -4.76 7.77 1.24
CA ILE A 151 -3.97 6.61 0.85
C ILE A 151 -2.66 7.12 0.28
N GLU A 152 -1.55 6.72 0.87
CA GLU A 152 -0.22 6.99 0.33
C GLU A 152 0.39 5.69 -0.19
N ILE A 153 0.97 5.77 -1.39
CA ILE A 153 1.57 4.63 -2.09
C ILE A 153 2.95 5.04 -2.60
N ASN A 154 3.95 4.19 -2.37
CA ASN A 154 5.30 4.42 -2.87
C ASN A 154 6.04 3.11 -3.15
N HIS A 155 6.81 3.10 -4.24
CA HIS A 155 7.72 2.02 -4.58
C HIS A 155 9.13 2.23 -4.04
N SER A 156 9.91 1.16 -4.03
CA SER A 156 11.34 1.20 -3.76
C SER A 156 12.11 1.01 -5.05
N THR A 157 13.17 1.78 -5.25
CA THR A 157 14.12 1.66 -6.39
C THR A 157 13.48 1.87 -7.77
N ASP A 158 12.36 2.57 -7.83
CA ASP A 158 11.59 2.91 -9.04
C ASP A 158 12.15 4.15 -9.77
N PHE A 159 13.48 4.17 -9.94
CA PHE A 159 14.19 5.24 -10.63
C PHE A 159 13.80 5.32 -12.10
N ASN A 160 13.74 6.55 -12.64
CA ASN A 160 13.49 6.84 -14.04
C ASN A 160 14.32 8.06 -14.50
N GLU A 161 14.08 8.55 -15.71
CA GLU A 161 14.80 9.70 -16.26
C GLU A 161 14.56 10.99 -15.47
N ALA A 162 13.36 11.20 -14.97
CA ALA A 162 13.00 12.38 -14.16
C ALA A 162 13.55 12.28 -12.73
N PHE A 163 13.66 11.07 -12.20
CA PHE A 163 14.18 10.78 -10.85
C PHE A 163 15.31 9.74 -10.94
N PRO A 164 16.50 10.15 -11.40
CA PRO A 164 17.60 9.23 -11.67
C PRO A 164 18.27 8.76 -10.36
N LYS A 165 18.76 7.52 -10.37
CA LYS A 165 19.49 6.94 -9.23
C LYS A 165 20.73 7.74 -8.82
N SER A 166 21.25 8.58 -9.71
CA SER A 166 22.42 9.44 -9.51
C SER A 166 22.08 10.73 -8.74
N ALA A 167 20.80 11.09 -8.60
CA ALA A 167 20.38 12.31 -7.90
C ALA A 167 20.89 12.31 -6.46
N LYS A 168 21.26 13.50 -5.98
CA LYS A 168 21.79 13.71 -4.63
C LYS A 168 20.80 14.46 -3.77
N GLU A 169 20.90 14.27 -2.46
CA GLU A 169 20.09 15.00 -1.48
C GLU A 169 20.25 16.53 -1.68
N GLY A 170 19.09 17.22 -1.77
CA GLY A 170 19.01 18.65 -2.09
C GLY A 170 18.73 18.98 -3.55
N GLU A 171 18.84 18.03 -4.47
CA GLU A 171 18.42 18.22 -5.86
C GLU A 171 16.90 18.02 -5.99
N ALA A 172 16.26 18.76 -6.91
CA ALA A 172 14.79 18.76 -7.08
C ALA A 172 14.22 17.38 -7.49
N ASN A 173 15.05 16.55 -8.12
CA ASN A 173 14.71 15.21 -8.59
C ASN A 173 15.19 14.10 -7.64
N TYR A 174 15.57 14.45 -6.41
CA TYR A 174 15.92 13.49 -5.37
C TYR A 174 14.69 13.18 -4.51
N SER A 175 14.33 11.91 -4.36
CA SER A 175 13.24 11.48 -3.47
C SER A 175 13.69 10.47 -2.41
N GLY A 176 14.86 9.87 -2.59
CA GLY A 176 15.43 8.91 -1.64
C GLY A 176 16.81 8.45 -2.05
N GLY A 177 17.60 7.81 -1.34
CA GLY A 177 18.93 7.31 -1.70
C GLY A 177 18.90 6.11 -2.64
N LYS A 178 20.06 5.57 -2.97
CA LYS A 178 20.26 4.43 -3.89
C LYS A 178 19.43 3.18 -3.53
N GLU A 179 19.07 3.04 -2.29
CA GLU A 179 18.32 1.92 -1.72
C GLU A 179 16.86 2.33 -1.37
N GLY A 180 16.51 3.60 -1.58
CA GLY A 180 15.24 4.18 -1.24
C GLY A 180 14.23 4.18 -2.40
N SER A 181 13.28 5.11 -2.34
CA SER A 181 12.34 5.37 -3.42
C SER A 181 13.01 6.18 -4.51
N GLY A 182 12.78 5.84 -5.77
CA GLY A 182 13.24 6.62 -6.91
C GLY A 182 12.31 7.80 -7.16
N GLN A 183 11.01 7.55 -7.12
CA GLN A 183 9.98 8.56 -7.36
C GLN A 183 9.32 9.01 -6.03
N PRO A 184 8.71 10.20 -6.00
CA PRO A 184 7.91 10.65 -4.86
C PRO A 184 6.71 9.74 -4.60
N ALA A 185 6.28 9.66 -3.34
CA ALA A 185 5.04 9.00 -2.97
C ALA A 185 3.84 9.70 -3.58
N ILE A 186 2.80 8.92 -3.91
CA ILE A 186 1.53 9.43 -4.42
C ILE A 186 0.50 9.36 -3.29
N VAL A 187 -0.24 10.45 -3.09
CA VAL A 187 -1.32 10.52 -2.09
C VAL A 187 -2.66 10.70 -2.79
N TYR A 188 -3.58 9.79 -2.50
CA TYR A 188 -5.00 9.90 -2.86
C TYR A 188 -5.80 10.38 -1.66
N ALA A 189 -6.88 11.11 -1.91
CA ALA A 189 -7.80 11.58 -0.87
C ALA A 189 -9.25 11.46 -1.35
N ALA A 190 -10.13 11.01 -0.46
CA ALA A 190 -11.56 10.94 -0.68
C ALA A 190 -12.31 11.49 0.53
N ASN A 191 -13.22 12.43 0.28
CA ASN A 191 -14.13 12.93 1.31
C ASN A 191 -15.26 11.93 1.53
N VAL A 192 -15.55 11.63 2.78
CA VAL A 192 -16.67 10.77 3.18
C VAL A 192 -17.63 11.57 4.02
N ASP A 193 -18.92 11.51 3.67
CA ASP A 193 -20.02 12.12 4.42
C ASP A 193 -21.10 11.07 4.68
N LEU A 194 -21.27 10.75 5.96
CA LEU A 194 -22.26 9.78 6.47
C LEU A 194 -23.48 10.47 7.06
N SER A 195 -23.63 11.79 6.91
CA SER A 195 -24.73 12.55 7.52
C SER A 195 -26.07 12.29 6.84
N SER A 196 -26.06 11.78 5.61
CA SER A 196 -27.25 11.53 4.77
C SER A 196 -27.61 10.05 4.60
N GLY A 197 -26.94 9.13 5.33
CA GLY A 197 -27.14 7.67 5.22
C GLY A 197 -28.19 7.10 6.14
#